data_a34f32881a9119b7c2c09e313d8b1de2
#
_entry.id   a34f32881a9119b7c2c09e313d8b1de2
#
_cell.length_a   1.000
_cell.length_b   1.000
_cell.length_c   1.000
_cell.angle_alpha   90.00
_cell.angle_beta   90.00
_cell.angle_gamma   90.00
#
_symmetry.space_group_name_H-M   'P 1'
#
loop_
_entity.id
_entity.type
_entity.pdbx_description
1 polymer ?
#
loop_
_entity_poly.entity_id
_entity_poly.type
_entity_poly.pdbx_seq_one_letter_code
_entity_poly.pdbx_strand_id
1 'polypeptide(L)'
;NRLMEFPLGIFSIAIGTAILPALSAQHATRSPEQFSATLDWGLRLMLVIGLPAAVGMVLMAGPLVATVYGHGRFSADDVRMTTYALWAYGVGFIGFSLVKVLVPGFYARQDTRQPVRFAIIGLIVGMAASLLLFVLARHYDWPAAHVGLAASTTLTAWVNALLLLFRLRRDGIYR
;
A
#
# COMPACT_ATOMS: atom_id res chain seq x y z
N ASN A 1 6.13 -8.19 9.02
CA ASN A 1 5.66 -6.95 8.35
C ASN A 1 6.24 -5.66 8.96
N ARG A 2 6.89 -5.71 10.12
CA ARG A 2 7.39 -4.51 10.83
C ARG A 2 8.39 -3.68 10.02
N LEU A 3 9.21 -4.32 9.18
CA LEU A 3 10.18 -3.62 8.30
C LEU A 3 9.49 -2.70 7.27
N MET A 4 8.31 -3.10 6.79
CA MET A 4 7.51 -2.28 5.86
C MET A 4 6.72 -1.19 6.61
N GLU A 5 6.27 -1.47 7.83
CA GLU A 5 5.45 -0.54 8.61
C GLU A 5 6.21 0.73 9.00
N PHE A 6 7.53 0.65 9.20
CA PHE A 6 8.35 1.77 9.61
C PHE A 6 8.35 2.92 8.58
N PRO A 7 8.77 2.73 7.31
CA PRO A 7 8.69 3.81 6.32
C PRO A 7 7.24 4.19 5.98
N LEU A 8 6.30 3.24 5.99
CA LEU A 8 4.89 3.50 5.76
C LEU A 8 4.30 4.42 6.85
N GLY A 9 4.61 4.14 8.12
CA GLY A 9 4.11 4.90 9.25
C GLY A 9 4.64 6.34 9.25
N ILE A 10 5.93 6.51 9.01
CA ILE A 10 6.56 7.83 9.06
C ILE A 10 6.08 8.73 7.91
N PHE A 11 6.18 8.27 6.67
CA PHE A 11 5.96 9.14 5.52
C PHE A 11 4.49 9.17 5.07
N SER A 12 3.87 8.02 4.88
CA SER A 12 2.54 7.96 4.26
C SER A 12 1.45 8.47 5.20
N ILE A 13 1.56 8.18 6.51
CA ILE A 13 0.62 8.69 7.50
C ILE A 13 0.83 10.19 7.72
N ALA A 14 2.10 10.64 7.81
CA ALA A 14 2.40 12.06 7.99
C ALA A 14 1.86 12.90 6.83
N ILE A 15 2.07 12.49 5.58
CA ILE A 15 1.53 13.18 4.40
C ILE A 15 -0.01 13.18 4.45
N GLY A 16 -0.63 12.03 4.68
CA GLY A 16 -2.09 11.90 4.71
C GLY A 16 -2.73 12.78 5.78
N THR A 17 -2.13 12.87 6.96
CA THR A 17 -2.63 13.73 8.05
C THR A 17 -2.37 15.22 7.79
N ALA A 18 -1.25 15.56 7.16
CA ALA A 18 -0.89 16.94 6.86
C ALA A 18 -1.81 17.56 5.77
N ILE A 19 -2.22 16.79 4.77
CA ILE A 19 -3.07 17.30 3.68
C ILE A 19 -4.55 17.37 4.06
N LEU A 20 -5.02 16.62 5.06
CA LEU A 20 -6.43 16.56 5.42
C LEU A 20 -7.05 17.91 5.80
N PRO A 21 -6.42 18.76 6.63
CA PRO A 21 -6.97 20.08 6.96
C PRO A 21 -7.11 20.98 5.73
N ALA A 22 -6.10 20.98 4.85
CA ALA A 22 -6.12 21.79 3.63
C ALA A 22 -7.24 21.32 2.67
N LEU A 23 -7.38 20.00 2.46
CA LEU A 23 -8.45 19.43 1.66
C LEU A 23 -9.84 19.75 2.22
N SER A 24 -9.99 19.71 3.54
CA SER A 24 -11.26 20.04 4.21
C SER A 24 -11.64 21.52 4.04
N ALA A 25 -10.67 22.43 4.18
CA ALA A 25 -10.88 23.86 3.95
C ALA A 25 -11.24 24.16 2.48
N GLN A 26 -10.54 23.54 1.54
CA GLN A 26 -10.79 23.72 0.11
C GLN A 26 -12.14 23.12 -0.33
N HIS A 27 -12.58 22.05 0.30
CA HIS A 27 -13.92 21.51 0.10
C HIS A 27 -14.99 22.48 0.62
N ALA A 28 -14.79 23.04 1.81
CA ALA A 28 -15.72 24.01 2.42
C ALA A 28 -15.84 25.29 1.57
N THR A 29 -14.75 25.76 0.97
CA THR A 29 -14.73 26.94 0.08
C THR A 29 -15.13 26.63 -1.36
N ARG A 30 -15.53 25.37 -1.67
CA ARG A 30 -15.89 24.90 -3.01
C ARG A 30 -14.84 25.20 -4.08
N SER A 31 -13.57 25.00 -3.76
CA SER A 31 -12.42 25.21 -4.65
C SER A 31 -11.89 23.87 -5.22
N PRO A 32 -12.52 23.27 -6.26
CA PRO A 32 -12.16 21.95 -6.76
C PRO A 32 -10.76 21.91 -7.38
N GLU A 33 -10.31 23.00 -7.97
CA GLU A 33 -8.97 23.10 -8.57
C GLU A 33 -7.87 23.03 -7.51
N GLN A 34 -8.03 23.78 -6.41
CA GLN A 34 -7.09 23.76 -5.30
C GLN A 34 -7.10 22.38 -4.60
N PHE A 35 -8.28 21.79 -4.45
CA PHE A 35 -8.43 20.44 -3.90
C PHE A 35 -7.66 19.41 -4.73
N SER A 36 -7.83 19.43 -6.06
CA SER A 36 -7.09 18.56 -6.97
C SER A 36 -5.59 18.80 -6.90
N ALA A 37 -5.15 20.07 -6.87
CA ALA A 37 -3.73 20.44 -6.77
C ALA A 37 -3.10 19.96 -5.45
N THR A 38 -3.80 20.11 -4.31
CA THR A 38 -3.31 19.63 -3.02
C THR A 38 -3.19 18.11 -2.98
N LEU A 39 -4.17 17.40 -3.54
CA LEU A 39 -4.13 15.95 -3.63
C LEU A 39 -3.00 15.47 -4.55
N ASP A 40 -2.83 16.12 -5.71
CA ASP A 40 -1.73 15.83 -6.64
C ASP A 40 -0.37 16.06 -6.01
N TRP A 41 -0.20 17.16 -5.28
CA TRP A 41 1.02 17.44 -4.52
C TRP A 41 1.32 16.33 -3.51
N GLY A 42 0.32 15.88 -2.75
CA GLY A 42 0.47 14.79 -1.78
C GLY A 42 0.85 13.47 -2.45
N LEU A 43 0.24 13.14 -3.60
CA LEU A 43 0.55 11.94 -4.38
C LEU A 43 1.97 12.00 -4.96
N ARG A 44 2.39 13.14 -5.52
CA ARG A 44 3.75 13.34 -6.04
C ARG A 44 4.79 13.23 -4.94
N LEU A 45 4.56 13.91 -3.81
CA LEU A 45 5.48 13.84 -2.67
C LEU A 45 5.61 12.40 -2.16
N MET A 46 4.47 11.70 -2.06
CA MET A 46 4.46 10.28 -1.70
C MET A 46 5.27 9.42 -2.68
N LEU A 47 5.14 9.63 -3.99
CA LEU A 47 5.89 8.88 -4.99
C LEU A 47 7.39 9.20 -4.94
N VAL A 48 7.76 10.47 -4.79
CA VAL A 48 9.18 10.90 -4.69
C VAL A 48 9.88 10.26 -3.49
N ILE A 49 9.20 10.13 -2.36
CA ILE A 49 9.77 9.51 -1.16
C ILE A 49 9.57 7.98 -1.18
N GLY A 50 8.39 7.55 -1.59
CA GLY A 50 7.97 6.14 -1.54
C GLY A 50 8.67 5.25 -2.54
N LEU A 51 8.95 5.75 -3.76
CA LEU A 51 9.66 4.96 -4.78
C LEU A 51 11.08 4.62 -4.34
N PRO A 52 11.95 5.56 -3.92
CA PRO A 52 13.28 5.22 -3.41
C PRO A 52 13.21 4.29 -2.19
N ALA A 53 12.25 4.50 -1.29
CA ALA A 53 12.07 3.64 -0.12
C ALA A 53 11.67 2.20 -0.52
N ALA A 54 10.75 2.04 -1.47
CA ALA A 54 10.34 0.74 -2.00
C ALA A 54 11.52 0.02 -2.69
N VAL A 55 12.25 0.74 -3.55
CA VAL A 55 13.44 0.21 -4.23
C VAL A 55 14.50 -0.18 -3.21
N GLY A 56 14.80 0.67 -2.24
CA GLY A 56 15.74 0.37 -1.17
C GLY A 56 15.33 -0.88 -0.37
N MET A 57 14.05 -1.01 -0.05
CA MET A 57 13.52 -2.19 0.65
C MET A 57 13.68 -3.47 -0.19
N VAL A 58 13.43 -3.42 -1.50
CA VAL A 58 13.60 -4.56 -2.40
C VAL A 58 15.07 -4.93 -2.56
N LEU A 59 15.95 -3.96 -2.81
CA LEU A 59 17.38 -4.21 -3.00
C LEU A 59 18.07 -4.71 -1.73
N MET A 60 17.69 -4.16 -0.58
CA MET A 60 18.27 -4.53 0.72
C MET A 60 17.52 -5.65 1.44
N ALA A 61 16.49 -6.24 0.84
CA ALA A 61 15.65 -7.25 1.47
C ALA A 61 16.47 -8.41 2.06
N GLY A 62 17.36 -9.00 1.26
CA GLY A 62 18.23 -10.11 1.70
C GLY A 62 19.14 -9.74 2.88
N PRO A 63 20.01 -8.71 2.73
CA PRO A 63 20.86 -8.24 3.82
C PRO A 63 20.07 -7.85 5.09
N LEU A 64 18.94 -7.15 4.94
CA LEU A 64 18.11 -6.76 6.08
C LEU A 64 17.54 -7.97 6.82
N VAL A 65 16.98 -8.93 6.11
CA VAL A 65 16.43 -10.15 6.71
C VAL A 65 17.54 -10.96 7.38
N ALA A 66 18.68 -11.12 6.71
CA ALA A 66 19.82 -11.85 7.28
C ALA A 66 20.37 -11.18 8.55
N THR A 67 20.48 -9.85 8.56
CA THR A 67 21.01 -9.10 9.70
C THR A 67 20.03 -9.09 10.89
N VAL A 68 18.74 -8.92 10.63
CA VAL A 68 17.74 -8.77 11.70
C VAL A 68 17.26 -10.12 12.22
N TYR A 69 17.12 -11.12 11.36
CA TYR A 69 16.52 -12.42 11.70
C TYR A 69 17.48 -13.60 11.55
N GLY A 70 18.63 -13.44 10.88
CA GLY A 70 19.58 -14.53 10.59
C GLY A 70 20.35 -15.04 11.81
N HIS A 71 19.69 -15.14 12.98
CA HIS A 71 20.31 -15.57 14.24
C HIS A 71 19.53 -16.73 14.87
N GLY A 72 20.22 -17.60 15.55
CA GLY A 72 19.62 -18.70 16.30
C GLY A 72 19.07 -19.82 15.39
N ARG A 73 17.77 -20.10 15.47
CA ARG A 73 17.11 -21.20 14.74
C ARG A 73 16.67 -20.82 13.30
N PHE A 74 16.91 -19.60 12.86
CA PHE A 74 16.48 -19.12 11.53
C PHE A 74 17.44 -19.64 10.47
N SER A 75 16.95 -20.52 9.61
CA SER A 75 17.76 -21.18 8.57
C SER A 75 18.00 -20.26 7.35
N ALA A 76 18.95 -20.64 6.50
CA ALA A 76 19.18 -19.93 5.23
C ALA A 76 17.96 -19.96 4.31
N ASP A 77 17.16 -21.03 4.34
CA ASP A 77 15.91 -21.12 3.60
C ASP A 77 14.84 -20.18 4.15
N ASP A 78 14.76 -20.01 5.46
CA ASP A 78 13.85 -19.04 6.10
C ASP A 78 14.21 -17.60 5.69
N VAL A 79 15.52 -17.28 5.63
CA VAL A 79 16.01 -15.98 5.14
C VAL A 79 15.56 -15.75 3.70
N ARG A 80 15.73 -16.75 2.83
CA ARG A 80 15.35 -16.67 1.42
C ARG A 80 13.83 -16.46 1.25
N MET A 81 13.02 -17.25 1.95
CA MET A 81 11.56 -17.16 1.92
C MET A 81 11.06 -15.80 2.41
N THR A 82 11.65 -15.32 3.52
CA THR A 82 11.30 -14.01 4.08
C THR A 82 11.72 -12.87 3.14
N THR A 83 12.85 -13.02 2.44
CA THR A 83 13.31 -12.06 1.43
C THR A 83 12.32 -11.95 0.27
N TYR A 84 11.82 -13.07 -0.25
CA TYR A 84 10.79 -13.07 -1.31
C TYR A 84 9.48 -12.40 -0.86
N ALA A 85 9.06 -12.68 0.37
CA ALA A 85 7.90 -12.00 0.94
C ALA A 85 8.13 -10.48 1.08
N LEU A 86 9.35 -10.05 1.44
CA LEU A 86 9.69 -8.64 1.55
C LEU A 86 9.74 -7.96 0.17
N TRP A 87 10.14 -8.64 -0.89
CA TRP A 87 10.03 -8.14 -2.26
C TRP A 87 8.57 -7.90 -2.67
N ALA A 88 7.69 -8.85 -2.38
CA ALA A 88 6.26 -8.68 -2.65
C ALA A 88 5.69 -7.47 -1.88
N TYR A 89 6.07 -7.30 -0.61
CA TYR A 89 5.68 -6.14 0.18
C TYR A 89 6.30 -4.83 -0.32
N GLY A 90 7.51 -4.84 -0.88
CA GLY A 90 8.14 -3.67 -1.48
C GLY A 90 7.31 -3.10 -2.63
N VAL A 91 6.78 -3.98 -3.49
CA VAL A 91 5.83 -3.58 -4.54
C VAL A 91 4.49 -3.10 -3.94
N GLY A 92 4.03 -3.75 -2.88
CA GLY A 92 2.80 -3.39 -2.15
C GLY A 92 2.91 -2.06 -1.42
N PHE A 93 4.11 -1.68 -0.98
CA PHE A 93 4.37 -0.47 -0.22
C PHE A 93 3.80 0.78 -0.91
N ILE A 94 4.00 0.91 -2.23
CA ILE A 94 3.47 2.04 -3.01
C ILE A 94 1.94 2.03 -2.98
N GLY A 95 1.30 0.87 -3.19
CA GLY A 95 -0.16 0.74 -3.12
C GLY A 95 -0.73 1.15 -1.76
N PHE A 96 -0.14 0.66 -0.67
CA PHE A 96 -0.53 1.04 0.69
C PHE A 96 -0.37 2.54 0.94
N SER A 97 0.72 3.10 0.48
CA SER A 97 1.02 4.52 0.66
C SER A 97 0.06 5.41 -0.14
N LEU A 98 -0.27 5.03 -1.37
CA LEU A 98 -1.28 5.73 -2.17
C LEU A 98 -2.64 5.73 -1.47
N VAL A 99 -3.07 4.62 -0.89
CA VAL A 99 -4.31 4.56 -0.10
C VAL A 99 -4.30 5.58 1.03
N LYS A 100 -3.18 5.72 1.77
CA LYS A 100 -3.04 6.67 2.89
C LYS A 100 -3.15 8.13 2.45
N VAL A 101 -2.78 8.45 1.22
CA VAL A 101 -2.91 9.80 0.65
C VAL A 101 -4.30 10.03 0.02
N LEU A 102 -4.89 9.00 -0.61
CA LEU A 102 -6.19 9.12 -1.29
C LEU A 102 -7.38 9.15 -0.32
N VAL A 103 -7.33 8.39 0.77
CA VAL A 103 -8.42 8.29 1.76
C VAL A 103 -8.78 9.64 2.38
N PRO A 104 -7.83 10.51 2.81
CA PRO A 104 -8.11 11.86 3.25
C PRO A 104 -8.93 12.70 2.25
N GLY A 105 -8.75 12.47 0.94
CA GLY A 105 -9.54 13.13 -0.09
C GLY A 105 -11.05 12.81 -0.02
N PHE A 106 -11.42 11.62 0.44
CA PHE A 106 -12.80 11.26 0.71
C PHE A 106 -13.28 11.79 2.06
N TYR A 107 -12.45 11.70 3.09
CA TYR A 107 -12.81 12.17 4.44
C TYR A 107 -13.04 13.68 4.48
N ALA A 108 -12.23 14.45 3.76
CA ALA A 108 -12.42 15.88 3.61
C ALA A 108 -13.80 16.27 3.03
N ARG A 109 -14.41 15.34 2.26
CA ARG A 109 -15.75 15.47 1.65
C ARG A 109 -16.86 14.83 2.50
N GLN A 110 -16.53 14.38 3.71
CA GLN A 110 -17.43 13.61 4.58
C GLN A 110 -17.97 12.30 3.96
N ASP A 111 -17.32 11.80 2.91
CA ASP A 111 -17.67 10.53 2.28
C ASP A 111 -16.81 9.40 2.87
N THR A 112 -17.25 8.85 3.99
CA THR A 112 -16.59 7.71 4.63
C THR A 112 -17.02 6.37 4.02
N ARG A 113 -18.14 6.34 3.27
CA ARG A 113 -18.73 5.09 2.75
C ARG A 113 -17.89 4.51 1.60
N GLN A 114 -17.38 5.35 0.71
CA GLN A 114 -16.62 4.88 -0.46
C GLN A 114 -15.30 4.22 -0.08
N PRO A 115 -14.43 4.81 0.78
CA PRO A 115 -13.21 4.13 1.21
C PRO A 115 -13.46 2.78 1.88
N VAL A 116 -14.50 2.69 2.73
CA VAL A 116 -14.88 1.43 3.39
C VAL A 116 -15.33 0.38 2.37
N ARG A 117 -16.17 0.76 1.40
CA ARG A 117 -16.60 -0.15 0.33
C ARG A 117 -15.41 -0.68 -0.47
N PHE A 118 -14.49 0.18 -0.88
CA PHE A 118 -13.32 -0.22 -1.65
C PHE A 118 -12.35 -1.06 -0.83
N ALA A 119 -12.21 -0.78 0.47
CA ALA A 119 -11.44 -1.62 1.38
C ALA A 119 -12.03 -3.04 1.49
N ILE A 120 -13.37 -3.16 1.57
CA ILE A 120 -14.06 -4.46 1.59
C ILE A 120 -13.85 -5.21 0.25
N ILE A 121 -14.00 -4.53 -0.88
CA ILE A 121 -13.74 -5.14 -2.20
C ILE A 121 -12.29 -5.62 -2.29
N GLY A 122 -11.34 -4.78 -1.90
CA GLY A 122 -9.92 -5.13 -1.85
C GLY A 122 -9.67 -6.35 -0.96
N LEU A 123 -10.31 -6.40 0.21
CA LEU A 123 -10.22 -7.54 1.13
C LEU A 123 -10.73 -8.83 0.49
N ILE A 124 -11.92 -8.80 -0.14
CA ILE A 124 -12.50 -9.96 -0.81
C ILE A 124 -11.58 -10.45 -1.94
N VAL A 125 -11.08 -9.55 -2.78
CA VAL A 125 -10.14 -9.87 -3.85
C VAL A 125 -8.84 -10.47 -3.29
N GLY A 126 -8.31 -9.89 -2.21
CA GLY A 126 -7.12 -10.40 -1.54
C GLY A 126 -7.32 -11.79 -0.93
N MET A 127 -8.47 -12.03 -0.29
CA MET A 127 -8.82 -13.34 0.24
C MET A 127 -8.95 -14.40 -0.87
N ALA A 128 -9.63 -14.06 -1.96
CA ALA A 128 -9.76 -14.94 -3.12
C ALA A 128 -8.40 -15.24 -3.75
N ALA A 129 -7.56 -14.22 -3.92
CA ALA A 129 -6.19 -14.39 -4.43
C ALA A 129 -5.33 -15.23 -3.50
N SER A 130 -5.43 -15.04 -2.18
CA SER A 130 -4.71 -15.82 -1.19
C SER A 130 -5.10 -17.30 -1.25
N LEU A 131 -6.39 -17.58 -1.33
CA LEU A 131 -6.90 -18.95 -1.45
C LEU A 131 -6.45 -19.61 -2.76
N LEU A 132 -6.55 -18.89 -3.87
CA LEU A 132 -6.10 -19.37 -5.18
C LEU A 132 -4.60 -19.68 -5.17
N LEU A 133 -3.76 -18.75 -4.68
CA LEU A 133 -2.32 -18.95 -4.61
C LEU A 133 -1.94 -20.08 -3.66
N PHE A 134 -2.67 -20.26 -2.56
CA PHE A 134 -2.47 -21.39 -1.65
C PHE A 134 -2.78 -22.73 -2.33
N VAL A 135 -3.89 -22.85 -3.05
CA VAL A 135 -4.28 -24.07 -3.79
C VAL A 135 -3.26 -24.36 -4.88
N LEU A 136 -2.83 -23.34 -5.64
CA LEU A 136 -1.81 -23.51 -6.67
C LEU A 136 -0.45 -23.93 -6.08
N ALA A 137 -0.03 -23.30 -4.98
CA ALA A 137 1.22 -23.65 -4.31
C ALA A 137 1.23 -25.10 -3.83
N ARG A 138 0.08 -25.58 -3.32
CA ARG A 138 -0.08 -26.98 -2.92
C ARG A 138 -0.08 -27.96 -4.11
N HIS A 139 -0.65 -27.56 -5.25
CA HIS A 139 -0.72 -28.41 -6.44
C HIS A 139 0.64 -28.57 -7.13
N TYR A 140 1.48 -27.53 -7.07
CA TYR A 140 2.81 -27.51 -7.70
C TYR A 140 3.97 -27.77 -6.72
N ASP A 141 3.70 -28.25 -5.49
CA ASP A 141 4.69 -28.42 -4.41
C ASP A 141 5.64 -27.21 -4.24
N TRP A 142 5.10 -26.02 -4.42
CA TRP A 142 5.90 -24.81 -4.35
C TRP A 142 6.19 -24.43 -2.88
N PRO A 143 7.45 -24.35 -2.45
CA PRO A 143 7.81 -24.11 -1.05
C PRO A 143 7.45 -22.71 -0.56
N ALA A 144 6.90 -21.85 -1.43
CA ALA A 144 6.70 -20.42 -1.19
C ALA A 144 5.24 -20.03 -0.86
N ALA A 145 4.49 -20.85 -0.11
CA ALA A 145 3.13 -20.51 0.31
C ALA A 145 3.05 -19.15 1.05
N HIS A 146 4.11 -18.77 1.76
CA HIS A 146 4.20 -17.48 2.46
C HIS A 146 4.31 -16.29 1.51
N VAL A 147 4.93 -16.46 0.34
CA VAL A 147 5.02 -15.44 -0.71
C VAL A 147 3.64 -15.17 -1.31
N GLY A 148 2.79 -16.19 -1.42
CA GLY A 148 1.41 -16.06 -1.86
C GLY A 148 0.59 -15.12 -0.96
N LEU A 149 0.76 -15.22 0.36
CA LEU A 149 0.12 -14.30 1.31
C LEU A 149 0.62 -12.85 1.16
N ALA A 150 1.91 -12.64 0.96
CA ALA A 150 2.47 -11.32 0.74
C ALA A 150 1.99 -10.73 -0.60
N ALA A 151 1.93 -11.53 -1.66
CA ALA A 151 1.45 -11.14 -2.97
C ALA A 151 -0.06 -10.78 -2.94
N SER A 152 -0.89 -11.56 -2.25
CA SER A 152 -2.32 -11.27 -2.11
C SER A 152 -2.59 -9.98 -1.33
N THR A 153 -1.79 -9.71 -0.29
CA THR A 153 -1.85 -8.45 0.48
C THR A 153 -1.46 -7.25 -0.41
N THR A 154 -0.42 -7.40 -1.21
CA THR A 154 0.01 -6.41 -2.21
C THR A 154 -1.08 -6.15 -3.24
N LEU A 155 -1.72 -7.19 -3.76
CA LEU A 155 -2.83 -7.07 -4.69
C LEU A 155 -4.02 -6.30 -4.06
N THR A 156 -4.35 -6.62 -2.80
CA THR A 156 -5.38 -5.89 -2.04
C THR A 156 -5.10 -4.39 -1.97
N ALA A 157 -3.84 -4.01 -1.68
CA ALA A 157 -3.45 -2.61 -1.60
C ALA A 157 -3.59 -1.89 -2.94
N TRP A 158 -3.13 -2.51 -4.03
CA TRP A 158 -3.24 -1.94 -5.36
C TRP A 158 -4.69 -1.83 -5.85
N VAL A 159 -5.51 -2.86 -5.65
CA VAL A 159 -6.95 -2.82 -5.98
C VAL A 159 -7.63 -1.67 -5.24
N ASN A 160 -7.39 -1.54 -3.94
CA ASN A 160 -7.96 -0.46 -3.15
C ASN A 160 -7.49 0.93 -3.62
N ALA A 161 -6.18 1.11 -3.85
CA ALA A 161 -5.61 2.37 -4.36
C ALA A 161 -6.21 2.76 -5.73
N LEU A 162 -6.29 1.81 -6.65
CA LEU A 162 -6.82 2.04 -7.99
C LEU A 162 -8.32 2.38 -7.98
N LEU A 163 -9.12 1.69 -7.16
CA LEU A 163 -10.54 1.98 -7.00
C LEU A 163 -10.76 3.39 -6.43
N LEU A 164 -9.99 3.78 -5.41
CA LEU A 164 -10.04 5.13 -4.84
C LEU A 164 -9.67 6.19 -5.89
N LEU A 165 -8.58 5.98 -6.61
CA LEU A 165 -8.11 6.90 -7.64
C LEU A 165 -9.13 7.03 -8.80
N PHE A 166 -9.62 5.89 -9.28
CA PHE A 166 -10.63 5.85 -10.34
C PHE A 166 -11.90 6.61 -9.93
N ARG A 167 -12.34 6.43 -8.69
CA ARG A 167 -13.53 7.11 -8.18
C ARG A 167 -13.33 8.63 -8.11
N LEU A 168 -12.19 9.10 -7.61
CA LEU A 168 -11.87 10.53 -7.57
C LEU A 168 -11.80 11.16 -8.95
N ARG A 169 -11.27 10.44 -9.94
CA ARG A 169 -11.25 10.87 -11.34
C ARG A 169 -12.65 10.92 -11.95
N ARG A 170 -13.45 9.87 -11.71
CA ARG A 170 -14.84 9.81 -12.22
C ARG A 170 -15.72 10.92 -11.64
N ASP A 171 -15.52 11.28 -10.39
CA ASP A 171 -16.26 12.37 -9.75
C ASP A 171 -15.77 13.77 -10.20
N GLY A 172 -14.79 13.84 -11.10
CA GLY A 172 -14.23 15.10 -11.63
C GLY A 172 -13.41 15.91 -10.62
N ILE A 173 -13.01 15.29 -9.53
CA ILE A 173 -12.32 15.94 -8.40
C ILE A 173 -10.82 15.92 -8.61
N TYR A 174 -10.32 14.87 -9.23
CA TYR A 174 -8.91 14.70 -9.60
C TYR A 174 -8.78 14.66 -11.11
N ARG A 175 -8.03 15.61 -11.66
CA ARG A 175 -7.78 15.77 -13.09
C ARG A 175 -6.33 15.51 -13.42
#